data_20458dd1c4e91b2fab520adcd4ad6b6e
#
_entry.id   20458dd1c4e91b2fab520adcd4ad6b6e
#
_cell.length_a   1.000
_cell.length_b   1.000
_cell.length_c   1.000
_cell.angle_alpha   90.00
_cell.angle_beta   90.00
_cell.angle_gamma   90.00
#
_symmetry.space_group_name_H-M   'P 1'
#
loop_
_entity.id
_entity.type
_entity.pdbx_description
1 polymer ?
#
loop_
_entity_poly.entity_id
_entity_poly.type
_entity_poly.pdbx_seq_one_letter_code
_entity_poly.pdbx_strand_id
1 'polypeptide(L)'
;PGTPGRLNDLRHIIYKPADAPWRRARKSLGLMLREGILKENIDGEALLWAHDRLLARNEDRRIMMVISDGAPVDDSTLSANSGSYLERHLREVISYIETLSPVELLAIGIGHDVTRYYSRAVTITDVEQLGGAVVGQLTDLFDEDANKQRHRVA
;
A
#
# COMPACT_ATOMS: atom_id res chain seq x y z
N PRO A 1 -12.98 -10.00 28.03
CA PRO A 1 -13.64 -9.33 26.95
C PRO A 1 -12.65 -9.15 25.79
N GLY A 2 -13.02 -9.67 24.59
CA GLY A 2 -12.18 -9.51 23.41
C GLY A 2 -12.12 -8.04 22.98
N THR A 3 -11.08 -7.69 22.24
CA THR A 3 -10.98 -6.36 21.63
C THR A 3 -12.12 -6.18 20.63
N PRO A 4 -12.85 -5.04 20.65
CA PRO A 4 -14.02 -4.85 19.78
C PRO A 4 -13.65 -4.72 18.29
N GLY A 5 -12.38 -4.50 17.96
CA GLY A 5 -11.93 -4.29 16.59
C GLY A 5 -12.12 -2.85 16.11
N ARG A 6 -12.20 -2.67 14.79
CA ARG A 6 -12.42 -1.37 14.16
C ARG A 6 -13.76 -0.77 14.53
N LEU A 7 -13.79 0.52 14.87
CA LEU A 7 -15.00 1.23 15.28
C LEU A 7 -15.54 2.20 14.22
N ASN A 8 -14.69 2.68 13.29
CA ASN A 8 -15.10 3.57 12.23
C ASN A 8 -15.35 2.84 10.91
N ASP A 9 -16.23 3.38 10.08
CA ASP A 9 -16.43 2.91 8.71
C ASP A 9 -15.25 3.31 7.82
N LEU A 10 -14.81 2.37 6.98
CA LEU A 10 -13.76 2.63 6.01
C LEU A 10 -14.31 3.25 4.72
N ARG A 11 -13.57 4.22 4.20
CA ARG A 11 -13.80 4.78 2.88
C ARG A 11 -12.57 4.58 2.00
N HIS A 12 -12.72 3.78 0.95
CA HIS A 12 -11.70 3.63 -0.09
C HIS A 12 -12.12 4.44 -1.32
N ILE A 13 -11.24 5.33 -1.79
CA ILE A 13 -11.53 6.21 -2.92
C ILE A 13 -10.66 5.78 -4.11
N ILE A 14 -11.30 5.34 -5.20
CA ILE A 14 -10.61 5.01 -6.44
C ILE A 14 -10.51 6.27 -7.30
N TYR A 15 -9.38 6.94 -7.26
CA TYR A 15 -9.14 8.13 -8.08
C TYR A 15 -8.92 7.79 -9.56
N LYS A 16 -8.29 6.64 -9.84
CA LYS A 16 -8.08 6.15 -11.20
C LYS A 16 -8.29 4.63 -11.25
N PRO A 17 -9.43 4.16 -11.79
CA PRO A 17 -9.61 2.73 -12.06
C PRO A 17 -8.69 2.27 -13.19
N ALA A 18 -8.33 0.98 -13.19
CA ALA A 18 -7.38 0.39 -14.15
C ALA A 18 -7.80 0.63 -15.60
N ASP A 19 -9.08 0.44 -15.90
CA ASP A 19 -9.65 0.51 -17.25
C ASP A 19 -9.95 1.93 -17.73
N ALA A 20 -9.76 2.95 -16.88
CA ALA A 20 -9.94 4.35 -17.26
C ALA A 20 -8.64 4.93 -17.81
N PRO A 21 -8.64 5.50 -19.03
CA PRO A 21 -7.48 6.19 -19.56
C PRO A 21 -7.15 7.44 -18.73
N TRP A 22 -5.88 7.80 -18.68
CA TRP A 22 -5.37 8.95 -17.93
C TRP A 22 -6.17 10.23 -18.12
N ARG A 23 -6.52 10.56 -19.36
CA ARG A 23 -7.27 11.78 -19.70
C ARG A 23 -8.59 11.90 -18.95
N ARG A 24 -9.27 10.77 -18.70
CA ARG A 24 -10.53 10.74 -17.94
C ARG A 24 -10.31 10.82 -16.43
N ALA A 25 -9.26 10.20 -15.94
CA ALA A 25 -8.94 10.14 -14.51
C ALA A 25 -8.34 11.44 -13.95
N ARG A 26 -7.80 12.31 -14.79
CA ARG A 26 -7.11 13.54 -14.36
C ARG A 26 -7.95 14.42 -13.41
N LYS A 27 -9.24 14.57 -13.69
CA LYS A 27 -10.14 15.34 -12.82
C LYS A 27 -10.37 14.67 -11.47
N SER A 28 -10.48 13.33 -11.46
CA SER A 28 -10.66 12.56 -10.23
C SER A 28 -9.42 12.63 -9.35
N LEU A 29 -8.20 12.61 -9.94
CA LEU A 29 -6.97 12.82 -9.21
C LEU A 29 -6.88 14.22 -8.57
N GLY A 30 -7.43 15.24 -9.21
CA GLY A 30 -7.56 16.58 -8.62
C GLY A 30 -8.36 16.61 -7.33
N LEU A 31 -9.26 15.63 -7.09
CA LEU A 31 -9.98 15.52 -5.82
C LEU A 31 -9.08 15.21 -4.63
N MET A 32 -7.88 14.64 -4.85
CA MET A 32 -6.90 14.41 -3.78
C MET A 32 -6.47 15.72 -3.09
N LEU A 33 -6.56 16.83 -3.81
CA LEU A 33 -6.22 18.16 -3.29
C LEU A 33 -7.33 18.78 -2.44
N ARG A 34 -8.51 18.14 -2.38
CA ARG A 34 -9.64 18.66 -1.63
C ARG A 34 -9.49 18.37 -0.14
N GLU A 35 -9.46 19.41 0.67
CA GLU A 35 -9.43 19.30 2.12
C GLU A 35 -10.60 18.48 2.69
N GLY A 36 -10.34 17.75 3.77
CA GLY A 36 -11.36 16.99 4.51
C GLY A 36 -11.84 15.70 3.86
N ILE A 37 -11.29 15.28 2.71
CA ILE A 37 -11.57 13.97 2.12
C ILE A 37 -10.84 12.87 2.89
N LEU A 38 -9.57 13.10 3.20
CA LEU A 38 -8.73 12.16 3.93
C LEU A 38 -9.06 12.23 5.42
N LYS A 39 -9.01 11.07 6.06
CA LYS A 39 -9.26 10.86 7.48
C LYS A 39 -8.11 10.04 8.06
N GLU A 40 -8.29 9.52 9.25
CA GLU A 40 -7.40 8.57 9.90
C GLU A 40 -7.27 7.26 9.10
N ASN A 41 -6.21 6.50 9.34
CA ASN A 41 -5.80 5.37 8.52
C ASN A 41 -5.95 4.03 9.23
N ILE A 42 -6.67 3.08 8.61
CA ILE A 42 -6.73 1.68 9.00
C ILE A 42 -6.05 0.85 7.89
N ASP A 43 -4.73 0.96 7.83
CA ASP A 43 -3.91 0.52 6.70
C ASP A 43 -4.02 -0.98 6.41
N GLY A 44 -4.10 -1.83 7.45
CA GLY A 44 -4.20 -3.27 7.26
C GLY A 44 -5.44 -3.67 6.45
N GLU A 45 -6.61 -3.11 6.78
CA GLU A 45 -7.84 -3.38 6.01
C GLU A 45 -7.79 -2.74 4.61
N ALA A 46 -7.16 -1.58 4.47
CA ALA A 46 -6.96 -0.95 3.17
C ALA A 46 -6.09 -1.79 2.24
N LEU A 47 -5.01 -2.40 2.78
CA LEU A 47 -4.16 -3.33 2.05
C LEU A 47 -4.93 -4.58 1.61
N LEU A 48 -5.70 -5.20 2.48
CA LEU A 48 -6.53 -6.37 2.14
C LEU A 48 -7.53 -6.04 1.03
N TRP A 49 -8.20 -4.91 1.13
CA TRP A 49 -9.13 -4.46 0.10
C TRP A 49 -8.44 -4.24 -1.26
N ALA A 50 -7.26 -3.61 -1.28
CA ALA A 50 -6.49 -3.40 -2.51
C ALA A 50 -5.96 -4.72 -3.08
N HIS A 51 -5.49 -5.62 -2.21
CA HIS A 51 -5.03 -6.96 -2.55
C HIS A 51 -6.12 -7.79 -3.24
N ASP A 52 -7.33 -7.84 -2.67
CA ASP A 52 -8.45 -8.58 -3.24
C ASP A 52 -8.82 -8.06 -4.63
N ARG A 53 -8.75 -6.74 -4.83
CA ARG A 53 -8.97 -6.12 -6.15
C ARG A 53 -7.88 -6.50 -7.16
N LEU A 54 -6.64 -6.63 -6.73
CA LEU A 54 -5.55 -7.11 -7.59
C LEU A 54 -5.69 -8.58 -7.93
N LEU A 55 -6.08 -9.43 -6.97
CA LEU A 55 -6.33 -10.85 -7.21
C LEU A 55 -7.45 -11.11 -8.22
N ALA A 56 -8.44 -10.23 -8.26
CA ALA A 56 -9.54 -10.30 -9.23
C ALA A 56 -9.13 -9.90 -10.66
N ARG A 57 -7.89 -9.46 -10.88
CA ARG A 57 -7.35 -9.12 -12.21
C ARG A 57 -6.81 -10.36 -12.93
N ASN A 58 -6.82 -10.33 -14.27
CA ASN A 58 -6.35 -11.43 -15.12
C ASN A 58 -4.87 -11.30 -15.52
N GLU A 59 -4.21 -10.21 -15.14
CA GLU A 59 -2.80 -10.01 -15.47
C GLU A 59 -1.93 -11.03 -14.74
N ASP A 60 -0.90 -11.57 -15.42
CA ASP A 60 0.03 -12.56 -14.87
C ASP A 60 0.83 -12.00 -13.69
N ARG A 61 1.22 -10.74 -13.78
CA ARG A 61 1.97 -10.05 -12.75
C ARG A 61 1.13 -8.99 -12.06
N ARG A 62 1.13 -9.02 -10.74
CA ARG A 62 0.37 -8.09 -9.89
C ARG A 62 1.29 -7.45 -8.87
N ILE A 63 1.46 -6.14 -9.02
CA ILE A 63 2.32 -5.33 -8.15
C ILE A 63 1.44 -4.36 -7.37
N MET A 64 1.55 -4.36 -6.05
CA MET A 64 0.92 -3.39 -5.16
C MET A 64 1.99 -2.47 -4.58
N MET A 65 1.94 -1.20 -4.92
CA MET A 65 2.82 -0.18 -4.36
C MET A 65 2.06 0.66 -3.34
N VAL A 66 2.54 0.65 -2.11
CA VAL A 66 1.99 1.43 -0.99
C VAL A 66 2.80 2.69 -0.82
N ILE A 67 2.13 3.82 -0.73
CA ILE A 67 2.76 5.10 -0.39
C ILE A 67 2.16 5.55 0.93
N SER A 68 2.99 5.74 1.95
CA SER A 68 2.57 6.05 3.32
C SER A 68 3.40 7.19 3.90
N ASP A 69 2.74 8.08 4.61
CA ASP A 69 3.35 9.20 5.34
C ASP A 69 3.28 9.05 6.87
N GLY A 70 2.83 7.90 7.36
CA GLY A 70 2.71 7.65 8.79
C GLY A 70 2.38 6.22 9.19
N ALA A 71 2.21 6.01 10.48
CA ALA A 71 1.71 4.78 11.05
C ALA A 71 0.18 4.71 10.95
N PRO A 72 -0.42 3.49 10.99
CA PRO A 72 -1.88 3.37 11.04
C PRO A 72 -2.44 3.95 12.33
N VAL A 73 -3.36 4.90 12.20
CA VAL A 73 -4.00 5.59 13.32
C VAL A 73 -5.49 5.74 13.05
N ASP A 74 -6.30 5.34 14.02
CA ASP A 74 -7.73 5.65 14.14
C ASP A 74 -8.07 5.76 15.61
N ASP A 75 -8.28 6.98 16.09
CA ASP A 75 -8.43 7.29 17.51
C ASP A 75 -9.57 6.51 18.16
N SER A 76 -10.71 6.38 17.46
CA SER A 76 -11.86 5.63 17.98
C SER A 76 -11.51 4.16 18.18
N THR A 77 -10.84 3.54 17.21
CA THR A 77 -10.41 2.14 17.31
C THR A 77 -9.36 1.95 18.39
N LEU A 78 -8.36 2.83 18.48
CA LEU A 78 -7.29 2.75 19.47
C LEU A 78 -7.76 3.05 20.89
N SER A 79 -8.82 3.87 21.07
CA SER A 79 -9.41 4.11 22.40
C SER A 79 -10.05 2.89 23.02
N ALA A 80 -10.54 1.96 22.19
CA ALA A 80 -11.24 0.75 22.61
C ALA A 80 -10.40 -0.53 22.52
N ASN A 81 -9.21 -0.44 21.93
CA ASN A 81 -8.29 -1.56 21.74
C ASN A 81 -6.91 -1.21 22.33
N SER A 82 -5.97 -2.16 22.28
CA SER A 82 -4.57 -1.83 22.65
C SER A 82 -3.97 -0.83 21.68
N GLY A 83 -3.07 0.04 22.16
CA GLY A 83 -2.39 1.04 21.30
C GLY A 83 -1.60 0.45 20.13
N SER A 84 -1.25 -0.84 20.18
CA SER A 84 -0.58 -1.56 19.08
C SER A 84 -1.54 -2.34 18.17
N TYR A 85 -2.86 -2.20 18.35
CA TYR A 85 -3.86 -3.00 17.64
C TYR A 85 -3.74 -2.86 16.11
N LEU A 86 -3.76 -1.63 15.61
CA LEU A 86 -3.69 -1.35 14.17
C LEU A 86 -2.34 -1.71 13.57
N GLU A 87 -1.25 -1.42 14.28
CA GLU A 87 0.10 -1.77 13.83
C GLU A 87 0.30 -3.29 13.74
N ARG A 88 -0.17 -4.04 14.74
CA ARG A 88 -0.10 -5.51 14.72
C ARG A 88 -0.89 -6.08 13.54
N HIS A 89 -2.11 -5.62 13.34
CA HIS A 89 -2.92 -6.04 12.20
C HIS A 89 -2.25 -5.72 10.85
N LEU A 90 -1.68 -4.51 10.72
CA LEU A 90 -0.91 -4.14 9.52
C LEU A 90 0.24 -5.11 9.25
N ARG A 91 1.04 -5.47 10.27
CA ARG A 91 2.14 -6.42 10.14
C ARG A 91 1.66 -7.82 9.75
N GLU A 92 0.56 -8.29 10.32
CA GLU A 92 -0.04 -9.59 9.97
C GLU A 92 -0.48 -9.62 8.51
N VAL A 93 -1.11 -8.55 8.03
CA VAL A 93 -1.54 -8.43 6.62
C VAL A 93 -0.36 -8.35 5.67
N ILE A 94 0.67 -7.56 5.99
CA ILE A 94 1.89 -7.47 5.18
C ILE A 94 2.55 -8.84 5.08
N SER A 95 2.75 -9.52 6.21
CA SER A 95 3.33 -10.86 6.24
C SER A 95 2.52 -11.85 5.41
N TYR A 96 1.21 -11.82 5.50
CA TYR A 96 0.33 -12.65 4.66
C TYR A 96 0.56 -12.38 3.16
N ILE A 97 0.56 -11.13 2.74
CA ILE A 97 0.72 -10.77 1.31
C ILE A 97 2.11 -11.17 0.83
N GLU A 98 3.16 -10.85 1.59
CA GLU A 98 4.55 -11.12 1.18
C GLU A 98 4.90 -12.62 1.13
N THR A 99 4.24 -13.46 1.96
CA THR A 99 4.63 -14.87 2.09
C THR A 99 3.68 -15.83 1.39
N LEU A 100 2.40 -15.51 1.27
CA LEU A 100 1.35 -16.43 0.81
C LEU A 100 0.60 -15.96 -0.44
N SER A 101 0.83 -14.73 -0.91
CA SER A 101 0.15 -14.17 -2.06
C SER A 101 1.04 -14.11 -3.31
N PRO A 102 0.47 -14.24 -4.52
CA PRO A 102 1.19 -13.96 -5.76
C PRO A 102 1.35 -12.45 -6.05
N VAL A 103 0.87 -11.57 -5.17
CA VAL A 103 0.98 -10.12 -5.31
C VAL A 103 2.33 -9.66 -4.77
N GLU A 104 3.11 -8.97 -5.60
CA GLU A 104 4.36 -8.34 -5.19
C GLU A 104 4.07 -7.04 -4.45
N LEU A 105 4.58 -6.92 -3.22
CA LEU A 105 4.32 -5.77 -2.36
C LEU A 105 5.57 -4.89 -2.25
N LEU A 106 5.41 -3.61 -2.56
CA LEU A 106 6.43 -2.56 -2.46
C LEU A 106 5.91 -1.42 -1.62
N ALA A 107 6.77 -0.74 -0.88
CA ALA A 107 6.38 0.42 -0.10
C ALA A 107 7.33 1.61 -0.25
N ILE A 108 6.76 2.81 -0.22
CA ILE A 108 7.50 4.08 -0.16
C ILE A 108 6.98 4.86 1.03
N GLY A 109 7.86 5.14 2.00
CA GLY A 109 7.57 6.03 3.11
C GLY A 109 7.98 7.46 2.80
N ILE A 110 7.12 8.43 3.12
CA ILE A 110 7.42 9.86 2.98
C ILE A 110 7.56 10.45 4.39
N GLY A 111 8.80 10.82 4.76
CA GLY A 111 9.08 11.34 6.11
C GLY A 111 8.84 10.34 7.25
N HIS A 112 8.52 9.09 6.92
CA HIS A 112 8.23 8.02 7.86
C HIS A 112 8.92 6.73 7.43
N ASP A 113 9.59 6.05 8.37
CA ASP A 113 10.29 4.80 8.09
C ASP A 113 9.31 3.62 7.99
N VAL A 114 9.05 3.18 6.76
CA VAL A 114 8.21 2.03 6.46
C VAL A 114 9.00 0.71 6.30
N THR A 115 10.35 0.77 6.31
CA THR A 115 11.20 -0.42 6.18
C THR A 115 11.04 -1.38 7.37
N ARG A 116 10.53 -0.87 8.49
CA ARG A 116 10.19 -1.66 9.67
C ARG A 116 8.92 -2.53 9.49
N TYR A 117 8.15 -2.30 8.44
CA TYR A 117 6.93 -3.05 8.14
C TYR A 117 7.07 -3.92 6.89
N TYR A 118 7.63 -3.37 5.81
CA TYR A 118 7.67 -3.99 4.49
C TYR A 118 9.07 -4.47 4.16
N SER A 119 9.18 -5.67 3.57
CA SER A 119 10.47 -6.26 3.18
C SER A 119 11.11 -5.54 2.00
N ARG A 120 10.29 -4.97 1.09
CA ARG A 120 10.71 -4.16 -0.05
C ARG A 120 10.21 -2.74 0.11
N ALA A 121 11.01 -1.90 0.72
CA ALA A 121 10.63 -0.53 1.02
C ALA A 121 11.78 0.45 0.85
N VAL A 122 11.42 1.68 0.54
CA VAL A 122 12.31 2.84 0.56
C VAL A 122 11.67 3.99 1.33
N THR A 123 12.48 4.74 2.04
CA THR A 123 12.04 5.96 2.73
C THR A 123 12.63 7.17 2.04
N ILE A 124 11.79 8.13 1.70
CA ILE A 124 12.16 9.43 1.18
C ILE A 124 11.84 10.52 2.20
N THR A 125 12.60 11.59 2.21
CA THR A 125 12.41 12.70 3.14
C THR A 125 11.53 13.80 2.55
N ASP A 126 11.46 13.89 1.23
CA ASP A 126 10.72 14.90 0.51
C ASP A 126 9.81 14.26 -0.55
N VAL A 127 8.58 14.74 -0.63
CA VAL A 127 7.59 14.30 -1.61
C VAL A 127 8.05 14.52 -3.06
N GLU A 128 8.93 15.50 -3.32
CA GLU A 128 9.51 15.74 -4.63
C GLU A 128 10.36 14.56 -5.14
N GLN A 129 10.89 13.75 -4.22
CA GLN A 129 11.64 12.53 -4.53
C GLN A 129 10.74 11.36 -4.96
N LEU A 130 9.42 11.45 -4.76
CA LEU A 130 8.49 10.34 -4.96
C LEU A 130 8.55 9.76 -6.38
N GLY A 131 8.60 10.62 -7.40
CA GLY A 131 8.68 10.17 -8.79
C GLY A 131 9.92 9.31 -9.06
N GLY A 132 11.09 9.74 -8.58
CA GLY A 132 12.34 8.99 -8.69
C GLY A 132 12.31 7.68 -7.90
N ALA A 133 11.76 7.69 -6.68
CA ALA A 133 11.62 6.51 -5.85
C ALA A 133 10.71 5.45 -6.48
N VAL A 134 9.57 5.85 -7.05
CA VAL A 134 8.66 4.94 -7.78
C VAL A 134 9.38 4.30 -8.98
N VAL A 135 10.06 5.11 -9.80
CA VAL A 135 10.79 4.60 -10.97
C VAL A 135 11.91 3.66 -10.54
N GLY A 136 12.69 4.01 -9.50
CA GLY A 136 13.75 3.17 -8.97
C GLY A 136 13.22 1.81 -8.51
N GLN A 137 12.21 1.79 -7.65
CA GLN A 137 11.59 0.54 -7.15
C GLN A 137 11.07 -0.36 -8.28
N LEU A 138 10.43 0.22 -9.29
CA LEU A 138 9.96 -0.55 -10.45
C LEU A 138 11.13 -1.08 -11.29
N THR A 139 12.19 -0.31 -11.49
CA THR A 139 13.38 -0.73 -12.22
C THR A 139 14.03 -1.93 -11.53
N ASP A 140 14.29 -1.82 -10.22
CA ASP A 140 14.90 -2.91 -9.44
C ASP A 140 14.08 -4.20 -9.52
N LEU A 141 12.76 -4.07 -9.44
CA LEU A 141 11.84 -5.19 -9.53
C LEU A 141 11.91 -5.90 -10.89
N PHE A 142 12.01 -5.15 -11.99
CA PHE A 142 12.12 -5.73 -13.35
C PHE A 142 13.51 -6.31 -13.60
N ASP A 143 14.58 -5.72 -13.07
CA ASP A 143 15.94 -6.22 -13.19
C ASP A 143 16.14 -7.54 -12.43
N GLU A 144 15.56 -7.70 -11.25
CA GLU A 144 15.56 -8.97 -10.50
C GLU A 144 14.94 -10.10 -11.32
N ASP A 145 13.85 -9.84 -12.06
CA ASP A 145 13.20 -10.85 -12.88
C ASP A 145 14.03 -11.22 -14.12
N ALA A 146 14.64 -10.24 -14.76
CA ALA A 146 15.54 -10.51 -15.88
C ALA A 146 16.70 -11.42 -15.47
N ASN A 147 17.24 -11.22 -14.27
CA ASN A 147 18.29 -12.07 -13.70
C ASN A 147 17.78 -13.47 -13.34
N LYS A 148 16.59 -13.60 -12.73
CA LYS A 148 15.97 -14.91 -12.43
C LYS A 148 15.69 -15.73 -13.68
N GLN A 149 15.26 -15.08 -14.77
CA GLN A 149 15.03 -15.77 -16.06
C GLN A 149 16.33 -16.28 -16.68
N ARG A 150 17.42 -15.50 -16.63
CA ARG A 150 18.76 -15.92 -17.12
C ARG A 150 19.29 -17.15 -16.39
N HIS A 151 19.09 -17.25 -15.07
CA HIS A 151 19.51 -18.40 -14.27
C HIS A 151 18.63 -19.65 -14.45
N ARG A 152 17.42 -19.53 -15.02
CA ARG A 152 16.56 -20.69 -15.32
C ARG A 152 16.84 -21.32 -16.70
N VAL A 153 17.55 -20.63 -17.57
CA VAL A 153 17.85 -21.06 -18.96
C VAL A 153 19.30 -21.56 -19.10
N ALA A 154 20.11 -21.37 -18.07
CA ALA A 154 21.48 -21.91 -17.95
C ALA A 154 21.51 -23.21 -17.14
#